data_f0177291dca8fc051df9ff857fdd4539
#
_entry.id   f0177291dca8fc051df9ff857fdd4539
#
_cell.length_a   1.000
_cell.length_b   1.000
_cell.length_c   1.000
_cell.angle_alpha   90.00
_cell.angle_beta   90.00
_cell.angle_gamma   90.00
#
_symmetry.space_group_name_H-M   'P 1'
#
loop_
_entity.id
_entity.type
_entity.pdbx_description
1 polymer ?
#
loop_
_entity_poly.entity_id
_entity_poly.type
_entity_poly.pdbx_seq_one_letter_code
_entity_poly.pdbx_strand_id
1 'polypeptide(L)'
;MEWIIVIILLLFNGIFSCMEMAFASTNVPLLRDMASKGNAAAKIFINLRTRPERTFAVIQVGITLVGILSAAVGGAEVEDTILPFLQKFLNVSGTTAEILGIALFVIPFTFFYVVIGELVPKAIAIRYPEGISLASSYVLSLMTRIAMPVVHILEQSTVRLLSLLGIRPTILSEDGVSELSLKSLHPVHRDYILNLFALRFKKAS
;
A
#
# COMPACT_ATOMS: atom_id res chain seq x y z
N MET A 1 -14.59 22.13 13.54
CA MET A 1 -15.07 20.94 12.81
C MET A 1 -13.92 20.19 12.09
N GLU A 2 -12.90 20.87 11.74
CA GLU A 2 -11.77 20.38 10.93
C GLU A 2 -10.93 19.31 11.66
N TRP A 3 -10.71 19.44 12.96
CA TRP A 3 -10.02 18.40 13.75
C TRP A 3 -10.70 17.02 13.71
N ILE A 4 -12.03 17.00 13.63
CA ILE A 4 -12.77 15.73 13.49
C ILE A 4 -12.44 15.09 12.13
N ILE A 5 -12.36 15.89 11.07
CA ILE A 5 -11.99 15.42 9.74
C ILE A 5 -10.56 14.86 9.74
N VAL A 6 -9.62 15.58 10.37
CA VAL A 6 -8.22 15.14 10.50
C VAL A 6 -8.14 13.81 11.24
N ILE A 7 -8.88 13.65 12.36
CA ILE A 7 -8.92 12.39 13.12
C ILE A 7 -9.50 11.25 12.28
N ILE A 8 -10.57 11.50 11.54
CA ILE A 8 -11.18 10.50 10.65
C ILE A 8 -10.18 10.09 9.57
N LEU A 9 -9.51 11.05 8.93
CA LEU A 9 -8.49 10.77 7.92
C LEU A 9 -7.31 9.99 8.51
N LEU A 10 -6.86 10.34 9.72
CA LEU A 10 -5.81 9.61 10.43
C LEU A 10 -6.19 8.14 10.69
N LEU A 11 -7.44 7.89 11.10
CA LEU A 11 -7.95 6.54 11.28
C LEU A 11 -8.02 5.77 9.95
N PHE A 12 -8.46 6.40 8.87
CA PHE A 12 -8.43 5.79 7.53
C PHE A 12 -7.02 5.45 7.10
N ASN A 13 -6.05 6.34 7.33
CA ASN A 13 -4.64 6.05 7.05
C ASN A 13 -4.16 4.82 7.83
N GLY A 14 -4.51 4.73 9.11
CA GLY A 14 -4.20 3.57 9.95
C GLY A 14 -4.82 2.26 9.42
N ILE A 15 -6.06 2.31 8.95
CA ILE A 15 -6.73 1.15 8.33
C ILE A 15 -5.98 0.71 7.07
N PHE A 16 -5.61 1.63 6.18
CA PHE A 16 -4.84 1.30 4.97
C PHE A 16 -3.46 0.74 5.31
N SER A 17 -2.74 1.35 6.26
CA SER A 17 -1.44 0.89 6.73
C SER A 17 -1.50 -0.51 7.35
N CYS A 18 -2.59 -0.78 8.09
CA CYS A 18 -2.88 -2.09 8.65
C CYS A 18 -3.13 -3.14 7.54
N MET A 19 -3.94 -2.79 6.54
CA MET A 19 -4.21 -3.66 5.39
C MET A 19 -2.95 -3.96 4.58
N GLU A 20 -2.11 -2.95 4.34
CA GLU A 20 -0.84 -3.09 3.64
C GLU A 20 0.05 -4.13 4.31
N MET A 21 0.29 -3.95 5.61
CA MET A 21 1.19 -4.83 6.36
C MET A 21 0.60 -6.23 6.54
N ALA A 22 -0.69 -6.36 6.78
CA ALA A 22 -1.36 -7.65 6.84
C ALA A 22 -1.24 -8.39 5.50
N PHE A 23 -1.51 -7.71 4.39
CA PHE A 23 -1.37 -8.27 3.06
C PHE A 23 0.06 -8.74 2.79
N ALA A 24 1.09 -7.99 3.22
CA ALA A 24 2.49 -8.37 3.07
C ALA A 24 2.87 -9.58 3.94
N SER A 25 2.43 -9.62 5.21
CA SER A 25 2.92 -10.53 6.25
C SER A 25 2.15 -11.84 6.36
N THR A 26 0.99 -11.95 5.68
CA THR A 26 0.09 -13.11 5.80
C THR A 26 0.71 -14.40 5.27
N ASN A 27 0.49 -15.49 6.00
CA ASN A 27 0.85 -16.83 5.60
C ASN A 27 -0.04 -17.32 4.45
N VAL A 28 0.43 -17.17 3.20
CA VAL A 28 -0.31 -17.53 1.99
C VAL A 28 -0.68 -19.02 1.94
N PRO A 29 0.18 -20.00 2.28
CA PRO A 29 -0.17 -21.40 2.37
C PRO A 29 -1.37 -21.67 3.27
N LEU A 30 -1.44 -21.04 4.45
CA LEU A 30 -2.56 -21.18 5.38
C LEU A 30 -3.88 -20.68 4.76
N LEU A 31 -3.85 -19.47 4.15
CA LEU A 31 -5.04 -18.93 3.51
C LEU A 31 -5.48 -19.75 2.28
N ARG A 32 -4.54 -20.37 1.57
CA ARG A 32 -4.86 -21.28 0.47
C ARG A 32 -5.59 -22.54 0.97
N ASP A 33 -5.17 -23.11 2.10
CA ASP A 33 -5.87 -24.22 2.74
C ASP A 33 -7.28 -23.81 3.18
N MET A 34 -7.44 -22.65 3.81
CA MET A 34 -8.76 -22.11 4.17
C MET A 34 -9.65 -21.89 2.95
N ALA A 35 -9.10 -21.39 1.84
CA ALA A 35 -9.83 -21.19 0.59
C ALA A 35 -10.30 -22.52 -0.01
N SER A 36 -9.47 -23.58 0.05
CA SER A 36 -9.84 -24.92 -0.42
C SER A 36 -10.97 -25.54 0.41
N LYS A 37 -11.03 -25.21 1.71
CA LYS A 37 -12.10 -25.59 2.64
C LYS A 37 -13.37 -24.74 2.52
N GLY A 38 -13.44 -23.83 1.54
CA GLY A 38 -14.65 -23.07 1.23
C GLY A 38 -14.71 -21.67 1.82
N ASN A 39 -13.70 -21.18 2.55
CA ASN A 39 -13.70 -19.82 3.09
C ASN A 39 -13.66 -18.77 1.97
N ALA A 40 -14.76 -17.98 1.85
CA ALA A 40 -14.93 -17.02 0.77
C ALA A 40 -13.93 -15.85 0.87
N ALA A 41 -13.65 -15.33 2.08
CA ALA A 41 -12.68 -14.26 2.29
C ALA A 41 -11.26 -14.70 1.90
N ALA A 42 -10.89 -15.94 2.23
CA ALA A 42 -9.61 -16.52 1.84
C ALA A 42 -9.50 -16.68 0.31
N LYS A 43 -10.57 -17.10 -0.38
CA LYS A 43 -10.59 -17.14 -1.85
C LYS A 43 -10.36 -15.78 -2.48
N ILE A 44 -11.01 -14.74 -1.96
CA ILE A 44 -10.80 -13.36 -2.42
C ILE A 44 -9.36 -12.93 -2.19
N PHE A 45 -8.81 -13.18 -1.00
CA PHE A 45 -7.43 -12.84 -0.67
C PHE A 45 -6.44 -13.54 -1.61
N ILE A 46 -6.59 -14.83 -1.86
CA ILE A 46 -5.72 -15.57 -2.79
C ILE A 46 -5.82 -15.00 -4.21
N ASN A 47 -7.02 -14.60 -4.64
CA ASN A 47 -7.17 -13.93 -5.93
C ASN A 47 -6.45 -12.57 -5.99
N LEU A 48 -6.50 -11.76 -4.92
CA LEU A 48 -5.73 -10.51 -4.82
C LEU A 48 -4.21 -10.77 -4.85
N ARG A 49 -3.76 -11.90 -4.31
CA ARG A 49 -2.36 -12.33 -4.32
C ARG A 49 -1.86 -12.85 -5.67
N THR A 50 -2.72 -13.06 -6.65
CA THR A 50 -2.27 -13.39 -8.02
C THR A 50 -1.55 -12.22 -8.69
N ARG A 51 -1.90 -10.97 -8.31
CA ARG A 51 -1.28 -9.74 -8.80
C ARG A 51 -1.00 -8.79 -7.63
N PRO A 52 -0.02 -9.13 -6.77
CA PRO A 52 0.25 -8.42 -5.53
C PRO A 52 0.64 -6.96 -5.77
N GLU A 53 1.39 -6.67 -6.83
CA GLU A 53 1.80 -5.33 -7.22
C GLU A 53 0.62 -4.39 -7.43
N ARG A 54 -0.47 -4.86 -8.03
CA ARG A 54 -1.69 -4.06 -8.22
C ARG A 54 -2.40 -3.80 -6.90
N THR A 55 -2.48 -4.81 -6.04
CA THR A 55 -3.11 -4.67 -4.73
C THR A 55 -2.33 -3.68 -3.87
N PHE A 56 -0.99 -3.76 -3.86
CA PHE A 56 -0.15 -2.77 -3.19
C PHE A 56 -0.32 -1.37 -3.77
N ALA A 57 -0.37 -1.22 -5.10
CA ALA A 57 -0.59 0.07 -5.73
C ALA A 57 -1.93 0.71 -5.32
N VAL A 58 -3.00 -0.09 -5.23
CA VAL A 58 -4.32 0.39 -4.74
C VAL A 58 -4.25 0.87 -3.30
N ILE A 59 -3.62 0.10 -2.41
CA ILE A 59 -3.47 0.47 -0.99
C ILE A 59 -2.62 1.74 -0.89
N GLN A 60 -1.52 1.82 -1.62
CA GLN A 60 -0.61 2.97 -1.63
C GLN A 60 -1.30 4.25 -2.13
N VAL A 61 -2.12 4.15 -3.18
CA VAL A 61 -2.95 5.29 -3.64
C VAL A 61 -3.88 5.75 -2.53
N GLY A 62 -4.50 4.82 -1.79
CA GLY A 62 -5.34 5.14 -0.64
C GLY A 62 -4.59 5.89 0.46
N ILE A 63 -3.43 5.36 0.89
CA ILE A 63 -2.56 5.99 1.90
C ILE A 63 -2.15 7.40 1.46
N THR A 64 -1.69 7.54 0.23
CA THR A 64 -1.23 8.83 -0.31
C THR A 64 -2.37 9.84 -0.39
N LEU A 65 -3.54 9.44 -0.88
CA LEU A 65 -4.71 10.32 -0.98
C LEU A 65 -5.15 10.82 0.40
N VAL A 66 -5.27 9.90 1.37
CA VAL A 66 -5.65 10.27 2.74
C VAL A 66 -4.59 11.17 3.38
N GLY A 67 -3.29 10.90 3.14
CA GLY A 67 -2.19 11.73 3.63
C GLY A 67 -2.24 13.15 3.09
N ILE A 68 -2.44 13.31 1.77
CA ILE A 68 -2.57 14.63 1.12
C ILE A 68 -3.80 15.37 1.66
N LEU A 69 -4.94 14.72 1.79
CA LEU A 69 -6.15 15.33 2.36
C LEU A 69 -5.93 15.76 3.80
N SER A 70 -5.27 14.93 4.63
CA SER A 70 -4.94 15.28 6.01
C SER A 70 -4.02 16.50 6.10
N ALA A 71 -3.02 16.57 5.24
CA ALA A 71 -2.10 17.71 5.18
C ALA A 71 -2.80 19.00 4.71
N ALA A 72 -3.71 18.90 3.74
CA ALA A 72 -4.47 20.05 3.24
C ALA A 72 -5.40 20.63 4.30
N VAL A 73 -6.17 19.77 5.01
CA VAL A 73 -7.06 20.21 6.09
C VAL A 73 -6.25 20.75 7.27
N GLY A 74 -5.16 20.06 7.66
CA GLY A 74 -4.29 20.54 8.74
C GLY A 74 -3.57 21.85 8.44
N GLY A 75 -3.19 22.07 7.16
CA GLY A 75 -2.59 23.33 6.72
C GLY A 75 -3.53 24.53 6.84
N ALA A 76 -4.79 24.36 6.48
CA ALA A 76 -5.81 25.42 6.66
C ALA A 76 -5.94 25.81 8.15
N GLU A 77 -5.93 24.84 9.07
CA GLU A 77 -6.00 25.12 10.52
C GLU A 77 -4.80 25.91 11.04
N VAL A 78 -3.61 25.73 10.43
CA VAL A 78 -2.42 26.55 10.76
C VAL A 78 -2.67 28.02 10.44
N GLU A 79 -3.21 28.31 9.26
CA GLU A 79 -3.49 29.69 8.83
C GLU A 79 -4.56 30.34 9.70
N ASP A 80 -5.63 29.61 10.02
CA ASP A 80 -6.80 30.17 10.72
C ASP A 80 -6.61 30.29 12.25
N THR A 81 -5.86 29.39 12.86
CA THR A 81 -5.77 29.28 14.32
C THR A 81 -4.36 29.56 14.85
N ILE A 82 -3.33 28.91 14.29
CA ILE A 82 -1.97 28.95 14.86
C ILE A 82 -1.27 30.27 14.55
N LEU A 83 -1.34 30.77 13.32
CA LEU A 83 -0.69 32.01 12.93
C LEU A 83 -1.20 33.23 13.73
N PRO A 84 -2.52 33.45 13.89
CA PRO A 84 -3.01 34.56 14.71
C PRO A 84 -2.57 34.46 16.18
N PHE A 85 -2.51 33.24 16.73
CA PHE A 85 -2.02 32.99 18.08
C PHE A 85 -0.55 33.42 18.23
N LEU A 86 0.32 32.98 17.32
CA LEU A 86 1.75 33.32 17.34
C LEU A 86 1.98 34.82 17.19
N GLN A 87 1.27 35.47 16.28
CA GLN A 87 1.36 36.93 16.08
C GLN A 87 0.97 37.68 17.34
N LYS A 88 -0.08 37.26 18.04
CA LYS A 88 -0.58 37.92 19.22
C LYS A 88 0.27 37.68 20.45
N PHE A 89 0.78 36.48 20.69
CA PHE A 89 1.47 36.12 21.93
C PHE A 89 2.99 36.24 21.84
N LEU A 90 3.61 36.00 20.70
CA LEU A 90 5.06 36.04 20.52
C LEU A 90 5.54 37.31 19.83
N ASN A 91 4.60 38.19 19.46
CA ASN A 91 4.90 39.45 18.76
C ASN A 91 5.78 39.27 17.51
N VAL A 92 5.64 38.07 16.85
CA VAL A 92 6.37 37.69 15.65
C VAL A 92 5.44 37.95 14.46
N SER A 93 5.96 38.63 13.43
CA SER A 93 5.18 38.98 12.25
C SER A 93 5.86 38.55 10.95
N GLY A 94 5.09 38.51 9.87
CA GLY A 94 5.59 38.19 8.53
C GLY A 94 6.04 36.73 8.39
N THR A 95 7.01 36.50 7.51
CA THR A 95 7.52 35.18 7.15
C THR A 95 8.03 34.35 8.32
N THR A 96 8.55 35.00 9.37
CA THR A 96 9.03 34.29 10.56
C THR A 96 7.87 33.66 11.33
N ALA A 97 6.72 34.34 11.45
CA ALA A 97 5.54 33.79 12.09
C ALA A 97 4.98 32.58 11.30
N GLU A 98 4.99 32.67 9.97
CA GLU A 98 4.55 31.59 9.09
C GLU A 98 5.44 30.34 9.25
N ILE A 99 6.76 30.48 9.18
CA ILE A 99 7.70 29.37 9.34
C ILE A 99 7.56 28.72 10.72
N LEU A 100 7.47 29.51 11.79
CA LEU A 100 7.30 29.00 13.15
C LEU A 100 5.94 28.33 13.32
N GLY A 101 4.87 28.87 12.75
CA GLY A 101 3.53 28.30 12.78
C GLY A 101 3.47 26.94 12.09
N ILE A 102 4.04 26.87 10.89
CA ILE A 102 4.14 25.61 10.14
C ILE A 102 4.96 24.58 10.92
N ALA A 103 6.15 24.96 11.44
CA ALA A 103 7.00 24.06 12.19
C ALA A 103 6.33 23.54 13.47
N LEU A 104 5.68 24.44 14.22
CA LEU A 104 4.98 24.10 15.47
C LEU A 104 3.81 23.13 15.25
N PHE A 105 3.17 23.19 14.08
CA PHE A 105 2.11 22.28 13.71
C PHE A 105 2.66 20.99 13.09
N VAL A 106 3.50 21.10 12.05
CA VAL A 106 3.94 19.95 11.25
C VAL A 106 4.72 18.92 12.07
N ILE A 107 5.58 19.37 13.00
CA ILE A 107 6.41 18.44 13.78
C ILE A 107 5.56 17.54 14.68
N PRO A 108 4.68 18.04 15.58
CA PRO A 108 3.85 17.17 16.41
C PRO A 108 2.79 16.44 15.58
N PHE A 109 2.23 17.07 14.54
CA PHE A 109 1.29 16.43 13.66
C PHE A 109 1.90 15.21 12.96
N THR A 110 3.11 15.36 12.40
CA THR A 110 3.84 14.27 11.75
C THR A 110 4.13 13.13 12.74
N PHE A 111 4.52 13.47 13.98
CA PHE A 111 4.75 12.46 15.01
C PHE A 111 3.49 11.62 15.28
N PHE A 112 2.36 12.27 15.54
CA PHE A 112 1.10 11.55 15.78
C PHE A 112 0.60 10.82 14.53
N TYR A 113 0.75 11.43 13.36
CA TYR A 113 0.36 10.84 12.09
C TYR A 113 1.12 9.54 11.82
N VAL A 114 2.44 9.55 12.00
CA VAL A 114 3.28 8.37 11.79
C VAL A 114 3.01 7.32 12.87
N VAL A 115 2.95 7.70 14.14
CA VAL A 115 2.77 6.72 15.22
C VAL A 115 1.39 6.07 15.16
N ILE A 116 0.32 6.89 15.14
CA ILE A 116 -1.07 6.40 15.23
C ILE A 116 -1.58 5.95 13.86
N GLY A 117 -1.25 6.69 12.81
CA GLY A 117 -1.74 6.42 11.45
C GLY A 117 -0.92 5.38 10.68
N GLU A 118 0.28 4.99 11.17
CA GLU A 118 1.13 4.06 10.42
C GLU A 118 1.79 2.99 11.29
N LEU A 119 2.62 3.35 12.28
CA LEU A 119 3.45 2.38 13.00
C LEU A 119 2.62 1.43 13.88
N VAL A 120 1.68 1.97 14.67
CA VAL A 120 0.81 1.15 15.54
C VAL A 120 -0.08 0.21 14.72
N PRO A 121 -0.78 0.65 13.65
CA PRO A 121 -1.55 -0.24 12.79
C PRO A 121 -0.69 -1.32 12.12
N LYS A 122 0.51 -0.99 11.63
CA LYS A 122 1.43 -1.98 11.05
C LYS A 122 1.90 -3.00 12.08
N ALA A 123 2.18 -2.59 13.31
CA ALA A 123 2.56 -3.51 14.39
C ALA A 123 1.42 -4.48 14.75
N ILE A 124 0.18 -4.00 14.79
CA ILE A 124 -1.02 -4.83 15.01
C ILE A 124 -1.17 -5.84 13.84
N ALA A 125 -0.96 -5.39 12.61
CA ALA A 125 -1.09 -6.22 11.43
C ALA A 125 -0.03 -7.34 11.38
N ILE A 126 1.18 -7.10 11.82
CA ILE A 126 2.23 -8.13 11.96
C ILE A 126 1.83 -9.18 13.01
N ARG A 127 1.11 -8.77 14.05
CA ARG A 127 0.69 -9.68 15.14
C ARG A 127 -0.48 -10.58 14.74
N TYR A 128 -1.40 -10.07 13.90
CA TYR A 128 -2.63 -10.76 13.52
C TYR A 128 -2.87 -10.72 12.00
N PRO A 129 -1.88 -11.13 11.16
CA PRO A 129 -1.93 -10.88 9.74
C PRO A 129 -3.07 -11.62 9.04
N GLU A 130 -3.35 -12.88 9.40
CA GLU A 130 -4.39 -13.68 8.76
C GLU A 130 -5.80 -13.13 9.06
N GLY A 131 -6.06 -12.80 10.32
CA GLY A 131 -7.36 -12.24 10.73
C GLY A 131 -7.67 -10.93 10.02
N ILE A 132 -6.71 -10.02 9.96
CA ILE A 132 -6.85 -8.72 9.30
C ILE A 132 -6.98 -8.90 7.79
N SER A 133 -6.19 -9.78 7.18
CA SER A 133 -6.27 -10.07 5.74
C SER A 133 -7.63 -10.65 5.34
N LEU A 134 -8.18 -11.56 6.13
CA LEU A 134 -9.51 -12.09 5.89
C LEU A 134 -10.58 -11.01 6.03
N ALA A 135 -10.52 -10.22 7.10
CA ALA A 135 -11.48 -9.13 7.35
C ALA A 135 -11.44 -8.05 6.26
N SER A 136 -10.25 -7.71 5.77
CA SER A 136 -10.05 -6.65 4.76
C SER A 136 -10.22 -7.12 3.32
N SER A 137 -10.26 -8.42 3.05
CA SER A 137 -10.23 -8.97 1.68
C SER A 137 -11.37 -8.47 0.79
N TYR A 138 -12.59 -8.33 1.33
CA TYR A 138 -13.75 -7.79 0.60
C TYR A 138 -13.55 -6.31 0.24
N VAL A 139 -13.10 -5.51 1.21
CA VAL A 139 -12.84 -4.07 1.03
C VAL A 139 -11.73 -3.87 0.00
N LEU A 140 -10.62 -4.59 0.14
CA LEU A 140 -9.50 -4.56 -0.82
C LEU A 140 -9.95 -4.97 -2.23
N SER A 141 -10.77 -6.01 -2.35
CA SER A 141 -11.30 -6.45 -3.65
C SER A 141 -12.17 -5.37 -4.30
N LEU A 142 -13.03 -4.72 -3.53
CA LEU A 142 -13.85 -3.61 -4.01
C LEU A 142 -12.98 -2.42 -4.42
N MET A 143 -12.03 -2.02 -3.57
CA MET A 143 -11.08 -0.94 -3.86
C MET A 143 -10.26 -1.23 -5.12
N THR A 144 -9.73 -2.44 -5.26
CA THR A 144 -8.97 -2.85 -6.45
C THR A 144 -9.82 -2.70 -7.70
N ARG A 145 -11.10 -3.07 -7.64
CA ARG A 145 -12.02 -2.92 -8.78
C ARG A 145 -12.27 -1.45 -9.14
N ILE A 146 -12.50 -0.59 -8.14
CA ILE A 146 -12.76 0.84 -8.34
C ILE A 146 -11.49 1.57 -8.81
N ALA A 147 -10.36 1.27 -8.20
CA ALA A 147 -9.09 1.95 -8.49
C ALA A 147 -8.40 1.43 -9.77
N MET A 148 -8.91 0.37 -10.41
CA MET A 148 -8.28 -0.25 -11.59
C MET A 148 -7.92 0.76 -12.70
N PRO A 149 -8.79 1.73 -13.09
CA PRO A 149 -8.44 2.71 -14.12
C PRO A 149 -7.22 3.56 -13.71
N VAL A 150 -7.17 3.99 -12.45
CA VAL A 150 -6.07 4.80 -11.91
C VAL A 150 -4.78 3.99 -11.88
N VAL A 151 -4.84 2.76 -11.35
CA VAL A 151 -3.69 1.84 -11.30
C VAL A 151 -3.13 1.57 -12.69
N HIS A 152 -4.00 1.36 -13.69
CA HIS A 152 -3.56 1.16 -15.07
C HIS A 152 -2.79 2.36 -15.64
N ILE A 153 -3.25 3.59 -15.35
CA ILE A 153 -2.54 4.82 -15.75
C ILE A 153 -1.16 4.87 -15.06
N LEU A 154 -1.11 4.56 -13.77
CA LEU A 154 0.15 4.54 -13.01
C LEU A 154 1.14 3.48 -13.54
N GLU A 155 0.65 2.26 -13.81
CA GLU A 155 1.45 1.18 -14.42
C GLU A 155 2.03 1.62 -15.76
N GLN A 156 1.21 2.19 -16.65
CA GLN A 156 1.68 2.67 -17.96
C GLN A 156 2.71 3.80 -17.83
N SER A 157 2.48 4.74 -16.90
CA SER A 157 3.41 5.83 -16.63
C SER A 157 4.75 5.31 -16.13
N THR A 158 4.73 4.34 -15.22
CA THR A 158 5.93 3.69 -14.70
C THR A 158 6.70 2.97 -15.80
N VAL A 159 6.01 2.20 -16.65
CA VAL A 159 6.64 1.51 -17.78
C VAL A 159 7.30 2.50 -18.75
N ARG A 160 6.64 3.62 -19.06
CA ARG A 160 7.20 4.66 -19.92
C ARG A 160 8.45 5.30 -19.32
N LEU A 161 8.41 5.65 -18.03
CA LEU A 161 9.56 6.23 -17.32
C LEU A 161 10.73 5.25 -17.27
N LEU A 162 10.50 3.96 -16.97
CA LEU A 162 11.53 2.94 -16.97
C LEU A 162 12.15 2.76 -18.36
N SER A 163 11.34 2.80 -19.42
CA SER A 163 11.83 2.72 -20.80
C SER A 163 12.72 3.90 -21.18
N LEU A 164 12.41 5.11 -20.71
CA LEU A 164 13.24 6.31 -20.90
C LEU A 164 14.60 6.19 -20.20
N LEU A 165 14.64 5.47 -19.06
CA LEU A 165 15.87 5.19 -18.32
C LEU A 165 16.65 3.99 -18.88
N GLY A 166 16.19 3.39 -20.00
CA GLY A 166 16.81 2.20 -20.59
C GLY A 166 16.60 0.91 -19.78
N ILE A 167 15.75 0.94 -18.75
CA ILE A 167 15.41 -0.21 -17.92
C ILE A 167 14.23 -0.92 -18.58
N ARG A 168 14.43 -2.17 -18.97
CA ARG A 168 13.31 -2.99 -19.46
C ARG A 168 12.41 -3.35 -18.28
N PRO A 169 11.14 -2.91 -18.26
CA PRO A 169 10.22 -3.31 -17.20
C PRO A 169 10.03 -4.82 -17.31
N THR A 170 10.45 -5.55 -16.31
CA THR A 170 10.04 -6.94 -16.14
C THR A 170 8.59 -6.92 -15.69
N ILE A 171 7.67 -6.84 -16.64
CA ILE A 171 6.26 -7.12 -16.35
C ILE A 171 6.28 -8.61 -15.99
N LEU A 172 6.02 -8.91 -14.72
CA LEU A 172 5.73 -10.26 -14.28
C LEU A 172 4.40 -10.65 -14.93
N SER A 173 4.45 -11.00 -16.20
CA SER A 173 3.36 -11.70 -16.87
C SER A 173 3.14 -13.03 -16.16
N GLU A 174 1.92 -13.55 -16.17
CA GLU A 174 1.52 -14.82 -15.54
C GLU A 174 2.41 -16.02 -15.95
N ASP A 175 3.13 -15.89 -17.05
CA ASP A 175 4.18 -16.80 -17.50
C ASP A 175 5.54 -16.56 -16.82
N GLY A 176 5.52 -15.95 -15.63
CA GLY A 176 6.62 -15.38 -14.86
C GLY A 176 7.76 -16.28 -14.39
N VAL A 177 7.88 -17.47 -14.94
CA VAL A 177 9.16 -18.12 -15.17
C VAL A 177 9.56 -17.72 -16.59
N SER A 178 9.89 -16.44 -16.76
CA SER A 178 10.20 -15.91 -18.07
C SER A 178 11.33 -16.74 -18.69
N GLU A 179 11.23 -17.00 -19.98
CA GLU A 179 12.32 -17.60 -20.78
C GLU A 179 13.69 -16.94 -20.50
N LEU A 180 13.70 -15.68 -20.06
CA LEU A 180 14.92 -14.99 -19.63
C LEU A 180 15.52 -15.55 -18.36
N SER A 181 14.69 -15.89 -17.34
CA SER A 181 15.18 -16.52 -16.11
C SER A 181 15.67 -17.94 -16.38
N LEU A 182 15.03 -18.65 -17.31
CA LEU A 182 15.48 -19.97 -17.76
C LEU A 182 16.76 -19.89 -18.61
N LYS A 183 16.94 -18.83 -19.40
CA LYS A 183 18.16 -18.61 -20.20
C LYS A 183 19.37 -18.21 -19.37
N SER A 184 19.16 -17.55 -18.21
CA SER A 184 20.24 -17.18 -17.28
C SER A 184 20.69 -18.33 -16.37
N LEU A 185 19.93 -19.42 -16.30
CA LEU A 185 20.29 -20.59 -15.51
C LEU A 185 21.31 -21.46 -16.26
N HIS A 186 22.25 -22.03 -15.48
CA HIS A 186 23.17 -23.05 -16.00
C HIS A 186 22.37 -24.19 -16.65
N PRO A 187 22.79 -24.74 -17.82
CA PRO A 187 22.01 -25.72 -18.59
C PRO A 187 21.47 -26.90 -17.77
N VAL A 188 22.25 -27.41 -16.81
CA VAL A 188 21.86 -28.51 -15.92
C VAL A 188 20.65 -28.16 -15.03
N HIS A 189 20.59 -26.92 -14.52
CA HIS A 189 19.48 -26.48 -13.69
C HIS A 189 18.24 -26.17 -14.53
N ARG A 190 18.42 -25.72 -15.75
CA ARG A 190 17.31 -25.47 -16.69
C ARG A 190 16.57 -26.75 -17.02
N ASP A 191 17.29 -27.83 -17.38
CA ASP A 191 16.70 -29.12 -17.73
C ASP A 191 16.02 -29.80 -16.53
N TYR A 192 16.56 -29.63 -15.33
CA TYR A 192 15.93 -30.10 -14.09
C TYR A 192 14.60 -29.39 -13.81
N ILE A 193 14.56 -28.08 -13.96
CA ILE A 193 13.34 -27.27 -13.78
C ILE A 193 12.29 -27.63 -14.85
N LEU A 194 12.68 -27.74 -16.11
CA LEU A 194 11.78 -28.12 -17.20
C LEU A 194 11.18 -29.52 -16.98
N ASN A 195 11.97 -30.48 -16.49
CA ASN A 195 11.49 -31.81 -16.15
C ASN A 195 10.51 -31.81 -14.97
N LEU A 196 10.74 -30.99 -13.94
CA LEU A 196 9.80 -30.82 -12.81
C LEU A 196 8.46 -30.24 -13.28
N PHE A 197 8.48 -29.26 -14.18
CA PHE A 197 7.25 -28.71 -14.77
C PHE A 197 6.53 -29.77 -15.63
N ALA A 198 7.23 -30.51 -16.48
CA ALA A 198 6.65 -31.56 -17.30
C ALA A 198 5.98 -32.68 -16.47
N LEU A 199 6.58 -33.06 -15.33
CA LEU A 199 6.02 -34.04 -14.41
C LEU A 199 4.76 -33.52 -13.69
N ARG A 200 4.67 -32.22 -13.43
CA ARG A 200 3.52 -31.60 -12.77
C ARG A 200 2.30 -31.53 -13.71
N PHE A 201 2.51 -31.26 -14.98
CA PHE A 201 1.42 -31.24 -15.97
C PHE A 201 0.92 -32.64 -16.35
N LYS A 202 1.79 -33.67 -16.31
CA LYS A 202 1.41 -35.05 -16.59
C LYS A 202 0.56 -35.72 -15.49
N LYS A 203 0.52 -35.08 -14.29
CA LYS A 203 -0.28 -35.58 -13.14
C LYS A 203 -1.66 -34.91 -13.04
N ALA A 204 -1.96 -33.95 -13.92
CA ALA A 204 -3.20 -33.17 -13.94
C ALA A 204 -4.13 -33.54 -15.12
N SER A 205 -3.73 -34.49 -15.95
CA SER A 205 -4.55 -35.19 -16.95
C SER A 205 -4.78 -36.66 -16.52
#